data_bcdbd14b4481a85ad9e914a04993ac34
#
_entry.id   bcdbd14b4481a85ad9e914a04993ac34
#
_cell.length_a   1.000
_cell.length_b   1.000
_cell.length_c   1.000
_cell.angle_alpha   90.00
_cell.angle_beta   90.00
_cell.angle_gamma   90.00
#
_symmetry.space_group_name_H-M   'P 1'
#
loop_
_entity.id
_entity.type
_entity.pdbx_description
1 polymer ?
#
loop_
_entity_poly.entity_id
_entity_poly.type
_entity_poly.pdbx_seq_one_letter_code
_entity_poly.pdbx_strand_id
1 'polypeptide(L)'
;GDLQAPRCALYARVWSVRQEQDGNLSRQTARLKEAAHARGYEVVAVITEQASALNERRRGMKKLLALVGEQAVDVVLIEYPDRLVRFGCSYLEQAFAWQHVRLEVLDQPHIQEPTKELIRDMLTIVTVFAGRLYGQRARGLRKRVQTALQECEQPAEERDGAGETDHQVAP
;
A
#
# COMPACT_ATOMS: atom_id res chain seq x y z
N GLY A 1 -33.17 -21.82 0.45
CA GLY A 1 -32.37 -20.76 -0.09
C GLY A 1 -31.07 -21.27 -0.69
N ASP A 2 -30.85 -20.94 -1.92
CA ASP A 2 -29.61 -21.30 -2.61
C ASP A 2 -28.42 -20.63 -1.89
N LEU A 3 -27.61 -21.44 -1.23
CA LEU A 3 -26.35 -21.04 -0.64
C LEU A 3 -25.31 -20.84 -1.75
N GLN A 4 -25.42 -19.73 -2.48
CA GLN A 4 -24.38 -19.38 -3.41
C GLN A 4 -23.16 -18.88 -2.63
N ALA A 5 -21.97 -19.29 -3.09
CA ALA A 5 -20.72 -18.78 -2.53
C ALA A 5 -20.65 -17.26 -2.67
N PRO A 6 -20.25 -16.50 -1.65
CA PRO A 6 -20.05 -15.07 -1.79
C PRO A 6 -19.05 -14.74 -2.91
N ARG A 7 -19.42 -13.78 -3.74
CA ARG A 7 -18.54 -13.30 -4.81
C ARG A 7 -17.48 -12.39 -4.21
N CYS A 8 -16.22 -12.69 -4.47
CA CYS A 8 -15.09 -12.02 -3.86
C CYS A 8 -14.21 -11.32 -4.89
N ALA A 9 -13.87 -10.07 -4.62
CA ALA A 9 -12.80 -9.36 -5.32
C ALA A 9 -11.55 -9.34 -4.42
N LEU A 10 -10.43 -9.66 -4.99
CA LEU A 10 -9.13 -9.56 -4.33
C LEU A 10 -8.44 -8.28 -4.79
N TYR A 11 -7.89 -7.52 -3.86
CA TYR A 11 -7.13 -6.32 -4.16
C TYR A 11 -5.74 -6.39 -3.54
N ALA A 12 -4.72 -6.28 -4.37
CA ALA A 12 -3.32 -6.28 -3.97
C ALA A 12 -2.60 -5.07 -4.54
N ARG A 13 -1.78 -4.44 -3.73
CA ARG A 13 -1.04 -3.24 -4.11
C ARG A 13 0.39 -3.30 -3.60
N VAL A 14 1.32 -2.87 -4.44
CA VAL A 14 2.69 -2.52 -4.05
C VAL A 14 2.94 -1.07 -4.43
N TRP A 15 3.82 -0.39 -3.70
CA TRP A 15 4.07 1.04 -3.90
C TRP A 15 5.27 1.35 -4.82
N SER A 16 6.10 0.35 -5.13
CA SER A 16 7.27 0.53 -5.98
C SER A 16 7.48 -0.62 -6.94
N VAL A 17 8.14 -0.34 -8.08
CA VAL A 17 8.58 -1.34 -9.07
C VAL A 17 9.45 -2.41 -8.41
N ARG A 18 10.29 -2.01 -7.48
CA ARG A 18 11.19 -2.92 -6.77
C ARG A 18 10.43 -3.97 -5.97
N GLN A 19 9.36 -3.58 -5.25
CA GLN A 19 8.52 -4.53 -4.52
C GLN A 19 7.83 -5.51 -5.46
N GLU A 20 7.44 -5.08 -6.64
CA GLU A 20 6.88 -5.96 -7.66
C GLU A 20 7.93 -6.94 -8.18
N GLN A 21 9.16 -6.47 -8.49
CA GLN A 21 10.27 -7.31 -8.91
C GLN A 21 10.68 -8.34 -7.85
N ASP A 22 10.60 -8.00 -6.58
CA ASP A 22 10.88 -8.90 -5.46
C ASP A 22 9.76 -9.93 -5.21
N GLY A 23 8.72 -9.95 -6.05
CA GLY A 23 7.62 -10.90 -5.97
C GLY A 23 6.58 -10.61 -4.88
N ASN A 24 6.62 -9.43 -4.27
CA ASN A 24 5.68 -9.04 -3.21
C ASN A 24 4.22 -9.03 -3.67
N LEU A 25 3.97 -8.60 -4.89
CA LEU A 25 2.63 -8.59 -5.46
C LEU A 25 2.09 -10.00 -5.67
N SER A 26 2.91 -10.89 -6.23
CA SER A 26 2.56 -12.31 -6.44
C SER A 26 2.30 -13.03 -5.12
N ARG A 27 3.14 -12.80 -4.11
CA ARG A 27 2.98 -13.36 -2.77
C ARG A 27 1.68 -12.89 -2.11
N GLN A 28 1.42 -11.60 -2.17
CA GLN A 28 0.20 -10.99 -1.65
C GLN A 28 -1.05 -11.57 -2.33
N THR A 29 -1.02 -11.69 -3.65
CA THR A 29 -2.11 -12.27 -4.44
C THR A 29 -2.35 -13.74 -4.10
N ALA A 30 -1.28 -14.53 -3.98
CA ALA A 30 -1.39 -15.94 -3.60
C ALA A 30 -2.00 -16.12 -2.20
N ARG A 31 -1.59 -15.29 -1.25
CA ARG A 31 -2.15 -15.30 0.11
C ARG A 31 -3.65 -14.95 0.11
N LEU A 32 -4.05 -13.97 -0.69
CA LEU A 32 -5.46 -13.59 -0.83
C LEU A 32 -6.30 -14.71 -1.45
N LYS A 33 -5.80 -15.37 -2.49
CA LYS A 33 -6.47 -16.51 -3.13
C LYS A 33 -6.66 -17.67 -2.17
N GLU A 34 -5.62 -17.99 -1.41
CA GLU A 34 -5.67 -19.05 -0.40
C GLU A 34 -6.73 -18.73 0.69
N ALA A 35 -6.74 -17.50 1.19
CA ALA A 35 -7.71 -17.06 2.18
C ALA A 35 -9.15 -17.09 1.64
N ALA A 36 -9.37 -16.66 0.41
CA ALA A 36 -10.68 -16.70 -0.24
C ALA A 36 -11.16 -18.15 -0.39
N HIS A 37 -10.27 -19.05 -0.82
CA HIS A 37 -10.59 -20.47 -0.94
C HIS A 37 -10.95 -21.09 0.43
N ALA A 38 -10.16 -20.81 1.46
CA ALA A 38 -10.41 -21.31 2.82
C ALA A 38 -11.75 -20.83 3.39
N ARG A 39 -12.20 -19.65 2.98
CA ARG A 39 -13.48 -19.04 3.41
C ARG A 39 -14.67 -19.45 2.54
N GLY A 40 -14.45 -20.24 1.51
CA GLY A 40 -15.50 -20.69 0.58
C GLY A 40 -15.99 -19.59 -0.36
N TYR A 41 -15.18 -18.60 -0.67
CA TYR A 41 -15.54 -17.51 -1.57
C TYR A 41 -15.27 -17.87 -3.03
N GLU A 42 -16.12 -17.37 -3.91
CA GLU A 42 -15.89 -17.40 -5.36
C GLU A 42 -15.13 -16.14 -5.77
N VAL A 43 -13.88 -16.31 -6.24
CA VAL A 43 -13.06 -15.19 -6.71
C VAL A 43 -13.50 -14.79 -8.11
N VAL A 44 -14.17 -13.65 -8.23
CA VAL A 44 -14.69 -13.12 -9.51
C VAL A 44 -13.80 -12.03 -10.11
N ALA A 45 -12.93 -11.43 -9.31
CA ALA A 45 -11.98 -10.42 -9.77
C ALA A 45 -10.70 -10.46 -8.94
N VAL A 46 -9.58 -10.28 -9.59
CA VAL A 46 -8.28 -10.10 -8.97
C VAL A 46 -7.70 -8.79 -9.51
N ILE A 47 -7.58 -7.80 -8.63
CA ILE A 47 -7.06 -6.49 -8.97
C ILE A 47 -5.69 -6.34 -8.34
N THR A 48 -4.69 -6.09 -9.16
CA THR A 48 -3.32 -5.83 -8.74
C THR A 48 -2.87 -4.50 -9.29
N GLU A 49 -2.15 -3.73 -8.50
CA GLU A 49 -1.60 -2.46 -8.99
C GLU A 49 -0.33 -2.07 -8.27
N GLN A 50 0.46 -1.29 -8.98
CA GLN A 50 1.64 -0.63 -8.46
C GLN A 50 1.37 0.87 -8.42
N ALA A 51 1.14 1.39 -7.24
CA ALA A 51 0.88 2.81 -7.02
C ALA A 51 1.05 3.16 -5.55
N SER A 52 1.37 4.42 -5.27
CA SER A 52 1.37 4.95 -3.91
C SER A 52 -0.03 4.95 -3.31
N ALA A 53 -0.13 4.72 -2.00
CA ALA A 53 -1.39 4.84 -1.26
C ALA A 53 -1.97 6.26 -1.34
N LEU A 54 -1.13 7.28 -1.57
CA LEU A 54 -1.54 8.68 -1.71
C LEU A 54 -1.97 9.07 -3.14
N ASN A 55 -1.81 8.17 -4.11
CA ASN A 55 -2.22 8.43 -5.48
C ASN A 55 -3.73 8.24 -5.63
N GLU A 56 -4.45 9.33 -5.86
CA GLU A 56 -5.90 9.31 -6.04
C GLU A 56 -6.35 8.86 -7.44
N ARG A 57 -5.43 8.64 -8.35
CA ARG A 57 -5.70 8.25 -9.74
C ARG A 57 -5.46 6.77 -10.02
N ARG A 58 -5.44 5.93 -9.00
CA ARG A 58 -5.18 4.51 -9.13
C ARG A 58 -6.27 3.81 -9.95
N ARG A 59 -5.86 3.17 -11.03
CA ARG A 59 -6.77 2.44 -11.94
C ARG A 59 -7.40 1.23 -11.26
N GLY A 60 -6.61 0.50 -10.47
CA GLY A 60 -7.10 -0.67 -9.73
C GLY A 60 -8.14 -0.30 -8.71
N MET A 61 -7.93 0.81 -7.97
CA MET A 61 -8.92 1.33 -7.03
C MET A 61 -10.22 1.72 -7.74
N LYS A 62 -10.14 2.35 -8.91
CA LYS A 62 -11.33 2.70 -9.70
C LYS A 62 -12.11 1.47 -10.13
N LYS A 63 -11.42 0.42 -10.56
CA LYS A 63 -12.05 -0.88 -10.89
C LYS A 63 -12.76 -1.48 -9.68
N LEU A 64 -12.09 -1.46 -8.53
CA LEU A 64 -12.66 -1.98 -7.29
C LEU A 64 -13.92 -1.22 -6.90
N LEU A 65 -13.86 0.10 -6.92
CA LEU A 65 -15.00 0.96 -6.58
C LEU A 65 -16.17 0.75 -7.56
N ALA A 66 -15.89 0.53 -8.83
CA ALA A 66 -16.93 0.20 -9.82
C ALA A 66 -17.61 -1.13 -9.50
N LEU A 67 -16.85 -2.17 -9.18
CA LEU A 67 -17.40 -3.47 -8.79
C LEU A 67 -18.29 -3.36 -7.54
N VAL A 68 -17.87 -2.60 -6.56
CA VAL A 68 -18.64 -2.34 -5.35
C VAL A 68 -19.90 -1.55 -5.65
N GLY A 69 -19.79 -0.47 -6.43
CA GLY A 69 -20.92 0.38 -6.81
C GLY A 69 -21.98 -0.33 -7.64
N GLU A 70 -21.57 -1.26 -8.48
CA GLU A 70 -22.45 -2.11 -9.30
C GLU A 70 -22.99 -3.33 -8.53
N GLN A 71 -22.57 -3.52 -7.29
CA GLN A 71 -22.90 -4.71 -6.49
C GLN A 71 -22.53 -6.02 -7.20
N ALA A 72 -21.42 -5.98 -7.95
CA ALA A 72 -20.91 -7.13 -8.67
C ALA A 72 -20.16 -8.12 -7.77
N VAL A 73 -19.85 -7.72 -6.54
CA VAL A 73 -19.16 -8.53 -5.53
C VAL A 73 -19.87 -8.41 -4.19
N ASP A 74 -19.69 -9.40 -3.34
CA ASP A 74 -20.23 -9.43 -1.98
C ASP A 74 -19.16 -9.14 -0.93
N VAL A 75 -17.90 -9.43 -1.26
CA VAL A 75 -16.74 -9.29 -0.38
C VAL A 75 -15.57 -8.72 -1.16
N VAL A 76 -14.86 -7.80 -0.53
CA VAL A 76 -13.53 -7.35 -0.97
C VAL A 76 -12.53 -7.83 0.07
N LEU A 77 -11.49 -8.51 -0.38
CA LEU A 77 -10.46 -9.08 0.48
C LEU A 77 -9.12 -8.39 0.21
N ILE A 78 -8.51 -7.87 1.27
CA ILE A 78 -7.21 -7.20 1.24
C ILE A 78 -6.30 -7.77 2.33
N GLU A 79 -4.99 -7.64 2.16
CA GLU A 79 -4.03 -8.13 3.15
C GLU A 79 -3.97 -7.23 4.39
N TYR A 80 -3.81 -5.92 4.19
CA TYR A 80 -3.75 -4.90 5.25
C TYR A 80 -4.58 -3.69 4.83
N PRO A 81 -5.08 -2.88 5.79
CA PRO A 81 -5.84 -1.67 5.48
C PRO A 81 -5.11 -0.68 4.59
N ASP A 82 -3.80 -0.53 4.75
CA ASP A 82 -2.97 0.40 3.98
C ASP A 82 -2.74 -0.02 2.52
N ARG A 83 -3.09 -1.27 2.16
CA ARG A 83 -3.15 -1.68 0.75
C ARG A 83 -4.28 -0.97 0.02
N LEU A 84 -5.34 -0.63 0.72
CA LEU A 84 -6.47 0.07 0.15
C LEU A 84 -6.26 1.59 0.19
N VAL A 85 -6.11 2.16 1.38
CA VAL A 85 -5.87 3.60 1.58
C VAL A 85 -4.91 3.83 2.73
N ARG A 86 -4.25 5.00 2.73
CA ARG A 86 -3.36 5.40 3.83
C ARG A 86 -4.17 5.82 5.05
N PHE A 87 -5.26 6.54 4.85
CA PHE A 87 -6.16 7.01 5.90
C PHE A 87 -7.61 6.74 5.49
N GLY A 88 -8.46 6.59 6.48
CA GLY A 88 -9.89 6.50 6.25
C GLY A 88 -10.41 5.15 5.77
N CYS A 89 -9.70 4.06 6.02
CA CYS A 89 -10.15 2.72 5.66
C CYS A 89 -11.51 2.39 6.28
N SER A 90 -11.77 2.83 7.50
CA SER A 90 -13.06 2.64 8.16
C SER A 90 -14.21 3.33 7.43
N TYR A 91 -13.97 4.48 6.80
CA TYR A 91 -14.97 5.14 5.96
C TYR A 91 -15.28 4.36 4.70
N LEU A 92 -14.27 3.76 4.06
CA LEU A 92 -14.47 2.89 2.91
C LEU A 92 -15.23 1.62 3.29
N GLU A 93 -14.90 1.03 4.42
CA GLU A 93 -15.63 -0.12 4.95
C GLU A 93 -17.11 0.21 5.11
N GLN A 94 -17.43 1.37 5.68
CA GLN A 94 -18.81 1.84 5.83
C GLN A 94 -19.48 2.10 4.48
N ALA A 95 -18.79 2.74 3.54
CA ALA A 95 -19.31 2.99 2.20
C ALA A 95 -19.59 1.69 1.45
N PHE A 96 -18.73 0.69 1.58
CA PHE A 96 -18.94 -0.64 1.00
C PHE A 96 -20.16 -1.32 1.63
N ALA A 97 -20.33 -1.20 2.94
CA ALA A 97 -21.48 -1.75 3.65
C ALA A 97 -22.81 -1.17 3.15
N TRP A 98 -22.85 0.10 2.77
CA TRP A 98 -24.01 0.72 2.14
C TRP A 98 -24.38 0.09 0.79
N GLN A 99 -23.41 -0.51 0.11
CA GLN A 99 -23.59 -1.27 -1.12
C GLN A 99 -23.73 -2.78 -0.87
N HIS A 100 -23.93 -3.19 0.39
CA HIS A 100 -24.00 -4.59 0.80
C HIS A 100 -22.76 -5.40 0.48
N VAL A 101 -21.59 -4.74 0.51
CA VAL A 101 -20.27 -5.34 0.30
C VAL A 101 -19.49 -5.30 1.60
N ARG A 102 -18.91 -6.43 2.00
CA ARG A 102 -18.02 -6.51 3.15
C ARG A 102 -16.58 -6.27 2.74
N LEU A 103 -15.87 -5.46 3.50
CA LEU A 103 -14.42 -5.33 3.39
C LEU A 103 -13.77 -6.22 4.46
N GLU A 104 -13.04 -7.23 4.03
CA GLU A 104 -12.32 -8.13 4.93
C GLU A 104 -10.82 -7.94 4.80
N VAL A 105 -10.16 -7.79 5.93
CA VAL A 105 -8.71 -7.60 6.03
C VAL A 105 -8.10 -8.86 6.62
N LEU A 106 -7.06 -9.42 5.97
CA LEU A 106 -6.42 -10.64 6.45
C LEU A 106 -5.65 -10.40 7.74
N ASP A 107 -5.03 -9.24 7.86
CA ASP A 107 -4.12 -8.97 8.97
C ASP A 107 -4.17 -7.50 9.38
N GLN A 108 -3.90 -7.23 10.65
CA GLN A 108 -3.74 -5.88 11.15
C GLN A 108 -2.26 -5.49 11.11
N PRO A 109 -1.93 -4.24 10.75
CA PRO A 109 -0.54 -3.82 10.75
C PRO A 109 0.02 -3.87 12.18
N HIS A 110 1.22 -4.43 12.31
CA HIS A 110 1.98 -4.31 13.55
C HIS A 110 2.44 -2.86 13.69
N ILE A 111 1.90 -2.18 14.70
CA ILE A 111 2.11 -0.73 14.92
C ILE A 111 3.54 -0.40 15.39
N GLN A 112 4.37 -1.41 15.70
CA GLN A 112 5.64 -1.20 16.39
C GLN A 112 6.79 -0.67 15.52
N GLU A 113 6.73 -0.87 14.20
CA GLU A 113 7.75 -0.34 13.29
C GLU A 113 7.11 0.32 12.07
N PRO A 114 7.43 1.61 11.81
CA PRO A 114 6.93 2.26 10.62
C PRO A 114 7.51 1.59 9.37
N THR A 115 6.65 1.19 8.44
CA THR A 115 7.08 0.64 7.16
C THR A 115 7.78 1.71 6.31
N LYS A 116 8.64 1.31 5.39
CA LYS A 116 9.28 2.22 4.43
C LYS A 116 8.26 3.05 3.66
N GLU A 117 7.15 2.43 3.26
CA GLU A 117 6.06 3.12 2.58
C GLU A 117 5.44 4.22 3.44
N LEU A 118 5.19 3.95 4.72
CA LEU A 118 4.64 4.93 5.65
C LEU A 118 5.58 6.14 5.80
N ILE A 119 6.87 5.89 5.99
CA ILE A 119 7.88 6.96 6.08
C ILE A 119 7.89 7.80 4.81
N ARG A 120 7.87 7.15 3.65
CA ARG A 120 7.80 7.83 2.34
C ARG A 120 6.57 8.72 2.24
N ASP A 121 5.41 8.22 2.62
CA ASP A 121 4.15 8.97 2.57
C ASP A 121 4.19 10.18 3.51
N MET A 122 4.71 10.02 4.73
CA MET A 122 4.89 11.13 5.67
C MET A 122 5.81 12.22 5.11
N LEU A 123 6.95 11.83 4.54
CA LEU A 123 7.88 12.77 3.93
C LEU A 123 7.26 13.48 2.72
N THR A 124 6.47 12.78 1.93
CA THR A 124 5.73 13.35 0.79
C THR A 124 4.73 14.40 1.26
N ILE A 125 3.96 14.11 2.30
CA ILE A 125 2.98 15.03 2.89
C ILE A 125 3.70 16.29 3.41
N VAL A 126 4.77 16.11 4.17
CA VAL A 126 5.58 17.25 4.70
C VAL A 126 6.09 18.13 3.57
N THR A 127 6.57 17.52 2.49
CA THR A 127 7.07 18.26 1.31
C THR A 127 5.98 19.08 0.64
N VAL A 128 4.78 18.52 0.48
CA VAL A 128 3.65 19.22 -0.13
C VAL A 128 3.23 20.42 0.74
N PHE A 129 3.11 20.24 2.05
CA PHE A 129 2.77 21.33 2.96
C PHE A 129 3.86 22.42 2.99
N ALA A 130 5.13 22.03 3.08
CA ALA A 130 6.24 22.97 3.05
C ALA A 130 6.25 23.80 1.76
N GLY A 131 5.97 23.16 0.62
CA GLY A 131 5.87 23.84 -0.66
C GLY A 131 4.74 24.87 -0.71
N ARG A 132 3.60 24.59 -0.08
CA ARG A 132 2.47 25.53 -0.01
C ARG A 132 2.72 26.69 0.95
N LEU A 133 3.38 26.42 2.09
CA LEU A 133 3.59 27.42 3.14
C LEU A 133 4.79 28.32 2.87
N TYR A 134 5.88 27.77 2.33
CA TYR A 134 7.17 28.47 2.22
C TYR A 134 7.64 28.71 0.80
N GLY A 135 6.96 28.15 -0.20
CA GLY A 135 7.29 28.36 -1.62
C GLY A 135 8.72 28.00 -1.96
N GLN A 136 9.48 28.98 -2.51
CA GLN A 136 10.88 28.76 -2.93
C GLN A 136 11.84 28.44 -1.77
N ARG A 137 11.55 28.90 -0.55
CA ARG A 137 12.35 28.62 0.63
C ARG A 137 12.33 27.13 1.00
N ALA A 138 11.35 26.38 0.51
CA ALA A 138 11.24 24.95 0.73
C ALA A 138 12.14 24.09 -0.19
N ARG A 139 12.91 24.69 -1.12
CA ARG A 139 13.76 23.92 -2.04
C ARG A 139 14.78 23.04 -1.34
N GLY A 140 15.41 23.56 -0.28
CA GLY A 140 16.38 22.80 0.51
C GLY A 140 15.72 21.62 1.24
N LEU A 141 14.53 21.82 1.77
CA LEU A 141 13.73 20.78 2.42
C LEU A 141 13.30 19.71 1.41
N ARG A 142 12.82 20.12 0.23
CA ARG A 142 12.44 19.18 -0.84
C ARG A 142 13.60 18.28 -1.24
N LYS A 143 14.80 18.87 -1.38
CA LYS A 143 16.00 18.13 -1.74
C LYS A 143 16.39 17.10 -0.67
N ARG A 144 16.31 17.48 0.62
CA ARG A 144 16.56 16.58 1.75
C ARG A 144 15.53 15.45 1.82
N VAL A 145 14.27 15.75 1.58
CA VAL A 145 13.21 14.76 1.56
C VAL A 145 13.41 13.78 0.41
N GLN A 146 13.74 14.24 -0.78
CA GLN A 146 14.05 13.37 -1.92
C GLN A 146 15.22 12.43 -1.62
N THR A 147 16.28 12.94 -1.00
CA THR A 147 17.40 12.12 -0.56
C THR A 147 16.99 11.06 0.44
N ALA A 148 16.20 11.44 1.44
CA ALA A 148 15.68 10.51 2.42
C ALA A 148 14.76 9.43 1.80
N LEU A 149 13.94 9.79 0.82
CA LEU A 149 13.11 8.86 0.07
C LEU A 149 13.96 7.84 -0.71
N GLN A 150 15.02 8.31 -1.36
CA GLN A 150 15.94 7.43 -2.09
C GLN A 150 16.65 6.46 -1.15
N GLU A 151 17.10 6.93 0.02
CA GLU A 151 17.70 6.09 1.05
C GLU A 151 16.74 5.03 1.58
N CYS A 152 15.46 5.37 1.75
CA CYS A 152 14.42 4.42 2.15
C CYS A 152 14.16 3.34 1.09
N GLU A 153 14.40 3.62 -0.19
CA GLU A 153 14.22 2.68 -1.30
C GLU A 153 15.43 1.77 -1.52
N GLN A 154 16.59 2.09 -0.92
CA GLN A 154 17.80 1.27 -1.03
C GLN A 154 17.76 0.05 -0.10
N PRO A 155 18.33 -1.11 -0.52
CA PRO A 155 18.46 -2.26 0.35
C PRO A 155 19.37 -1.96 1.54
N ALA A 156 19.13 -2.64 2.66
CA ALA A 156 19.91 -2.49 3.89
C ALA A 156 21.40 -2.81 3.70
N GLU A 157 21.75 -3.70 2.76
CA GLU A 157 23.12 -4.11 2.44
C GLU A 157 23.95 -2.99 1.80
N GLU A 158 23.32 -2.03 1.11
CA GLU A 158 24.03 -0.89 0.54
C GLU A 158 24.26 0.26 1.54
N ARG A 159 23.60 0.22 2.70
CA ARG A 159 23.71 1.27 3.72
C ARG A 159 24.96 1.11 4.59
N ASP A 160 25.39 -0.12 4.84
CA ASP A 160 26.54 -0.40 5.71
C ASP A 160 27.89 -0.22 4.99
N GLY A 161 27.91 -0.14 3.66
CA GLY A 161 29.13 0.05 2.86
C GLY A 161 29.66 1.49 2.82
N ALA A 162 28.92 2.47 3.30
CA ALA A 162 29.32 3.88 3.25
C ALA A 162 29.95 4.40 4.56
N GLY A 163 30.15 3.55 5.57
CA GLY A 163 30.54 3.93 6.93
C GLY A 163 31.93 3.52 7.43
N GLU A 164 32.72 2.81 6.62
CA GLU A 164 34.10 2.51 7.00
C GLU A 164 35.10 3.39 6.24
N THR A 165 35.23 4.62 6.67
CA THR A 165 36.49 5.34 6.46
C THR A 165 37.40 5.04 7.64
N ASP A 166 38.35 4.20 7.35
CA ASP A 166 39.53 3.83 8.09
C ASP A 166 40.14 5.01 8.82
N HIS A 167 40.05 5.03 10.14
CA HIS A 167 40.93 5.84 10.97
C HIS A 167 42.18 5.01 11.26
N GLN A 168 43.08 4.98 10.29
CA GLN A 168 44.47 4.65 10.57
C GLN A 168 45.07 5.77 11.44
N VAL A 169 45.12 5.48 12.72
CA VAL A 169 46.03 6.23 13.61
C VAL A 169 47.43 5.71 13.32
N ALA A 170 48.21 6.55 12.70
CA ALA A 170 49.63 6.33 12.59
C ALA A 170 50.32 6.50 13.96
N PRO A 171 51.39 5.72 14.27
CA PRO A 171 52.09 5.74 15.54
C PRO A 171 52.83 7.05 15.82
#